data_716da905b08ffc0f636ddb6d219bf911
#
_entry.id   716da905b08ffc0f636ddb6d219bf911
#
_cell.length_a   1.000
_cell.length_b   1.000
_cell.length_c   1.000
_cell.angle_alpha   90.00
_cell.angle_beta   90.00
_cell.angle_gamma   90.00
#
_symmetry.space_group_name_H-M   'P 1'
#
loop_
_entity.id
_entity.type
_entity.pdbx_description
1 polymer ?
#
loop_
_entity_poly.entity_id
_entity_poly.type
_entity_poly.pdbx_seq_one_letter_code
_entity_poly.pdbx_strand_id
1 'polypeptide(L)'
;MAWLSQLVFLAFVLVSFSVHAAGTDPLPSWHDGKLKKSIIDFVSEVTQKQSSRFVPPEDRIATFDNDGTLWSEVPTIEVEFTKNRLQEALKKNPALKKQEPYVSLLKGVPVTQLTQKQILEIFSLTHAGMSEEEFSREVREFFKTALHPKLQVPYTQAVYQPMLELLAYLRANEFTLFISSGGEISFMREVATTIYGVPSQNIIGSYFVDKLEERNGRLVAVRTSALALVNDKENKPIGILRHIGRRPIFSVGNERNGGDIAHLRFSRESTLPNFQIMINHDDEAREAAYSEKDNASLAAAKKFGFKVLSIKNDWKQVFPSQKSIAKDF
;
A
#
# COMPACT_ATOMS: atom_id res chain seq x y z
N MET A 1 -54.41 65.32 -2.58
CA MET A 1 -53.45 64.92 -3.65
C MET A 1 -52.64 63.78 -3.12
N ALA A 2 -52.97 62.56 -3.48
CA ALA A 2 -52.29 61.35 -3.02
C ALA A 2 -51.42 60.82 -4.16
N TRP A 3 -50.15 60.65 -3.89
CA TRP A 3 -49.22 60.01 -4.83
C TRP A 3 -49.03 58.56 -4.41
N LEU A 4 -49.54 57.63 -5.23
CA LEU A 4 -49.25 56.20 -5.14
C LEU A 4 -47.89 55.92 -5.84
N SER A 5 -46.94 55.45 -5.08
CA SER A 5 -45.70 54.90 -5.62
C SER A 5 -45.89 53.38 -5.78
N GLN A 6 -45.94 52.91 -7.02
CA GLN A 6 -45.89 51.48 -7.35
C GLN A 6 -44.43 51.00 -7.28
N LEU A 7 -44.16 50.09 -6.34
CA LEU A 7 -42.92 49.32 -6.28
C LEU A 7 -43.06 48.10 -7.20
N VAL A 8 -42.33 48.06 -8.30
CA VAL A 8 -42.19 46.92 -9.17
C VAL A 8 -41.10 46.02 -8.58
N PHE A 9 -41.45 44.84 -8.04
CA PHE A 9 -40.52 43.80 -7.63
C PHE A 9 -40.06 43.03 -8.86
N LEU A 10 -38.84 43.26 -9.32
CA LEU A 10 -38.17 42.40 -10.33
C LEU A 10 -37.63 41.15 -9.62
N ALA A 11 -38.33 40.02 -9.78
CA ALA A 11 -37.80 38.72 -9.33
C ALA A 11 -36.72 38.26 -10.30
N PHE A 12 -35.45 38.35 -9.88
CA PHE A 12 -34.37 37.72 -10.57
C PHE A 12 -34.40 36.20 -10.27
N VAL A 13 -34.84 35.41 -11.24
CA VAL A 13 -34.67 33.94 -11.22
C VAL A 13 -33.23 33.66 -11.57
N LEU A 14 -32.40 33.40 -10.56
CA LEU A 14 -31.06 32.84 -10.74
C LEU A 14 -31.18 31.36 -11.21
N VAL A 15 -31.18 31.16 -12.51
CA VAL A 15 -30.99 29.82 -13.09
C VAL A 15 -29.51 29.44 -12.88
N SER A 16 -29.27 28.67 -11.83
CA SER A 16 -27.96 28.07 -11.61
C SER A 16 -27.73 26.99 -12.68
N PHE A 17 -27.06 27.34 -13.76
CA PHE A 17 -26.48 26.35 -14.66
C PHE A 17 -25.37 25.64 -13.91
N SER A 18 -25.64 24.44 -13.43
CA SER A 18 -24.60 23.49 -13.04
C SER A 18 -23.84 23.12 -14.31
N VAL A 19 -22.77 23.84 -14.59
CA VAL A 19 -21.77 23.37 -15.57
C VAL A 19 -21.18 22.09 -14.99
N HIS A 20 -21.68 20.94 -15.42
CA HIS A 20 -20.94 19.71 -15.29
C HIS A 20 -19.70 19.87 -16.16
N ALA A 21 -18.60 20.28 -15.56
CA ALA A 21 -17.29 20.11 -16.19
C ALA A 21 -17.21 18.64 -16.58
N ALA A 22 -16.99 18.34 -17.86
CA ALA A 22 -16.70 16.99 -18.32
C ALA A 22 -15.57 16.50 -17.43
N GLY A 23 -15.88 15.53 -16.53
CA GLY A 23 -14.98 15.10 -15.49
C GLY A 23 -13.70 14.59 -16.12
N THR A 24 -12.57 15.13 -15.72
CA THR A 24 -11.26 14.61 -16.12
C THR A 24 -11.24 13.13 -15.72
N ASP A 25 -10.74 12.26 -16.64
CA ASP A 25 -10.58 10.84 -16.38
C ASP A 25 -9.87 10.61 -15.03
N PRO A 26 -10.49 9.95 -14.03
CA PRO A 26 -9.89 9.79 -12.71
C PRO A 26 -8.73 8.78 -12.71
N LEU A 27 -8.60 7.96 -13.76
CA LEU A 27 -7.64 6.88 -13.88
C LEU A 27 -6.90 6.97 -15.24
N PRO A 28 -6.18 8.06 -15.53
CA PRO A 28 -5.61 8.32 -16.85
C PRO A 28 -4.51 7.33 -17.26
N SER A 29 -3.79 6.74 -16.28
CA SER A 29 -2.76 5.71 -16.54
C SER A 29 -3.32 4.30 -16.73
N TRP A 30 -4.65 4.13 -16.68
CA TRP A 30 -5.33 2.88 -16.99
C TRP A 30 -5.82 2.86 -18.45
N HIS A 31 -5.73 1.71 -19.11
CA HIS A 31 -6.40 1.51 -20.38
C HIS A 31 -7.92 1.57 -20.22
N ASP A 32 -8.60 2.15 -21.19
CA ASP A 32 -10.05 2.12 -21.25
C ASP A 32 -10.48 0.67 -21.54
N GLY A 33 -11.13 0.06 -20.55
CA GLY A 33 -11.47 -1.36 -20.58
C GLY A 33 -12.50 -1.74 -19.52
N LYS A 34 -12.81 -3.02 -19.47
CA LYS A 34 -13.83 -3.56 -18.56
C LYS A 34 -13.46 -3.34 -17.09
N LEU A 35 -12.18 -3.48 -16.72
CA LEU A 35 -11.76 -3.35 -15.33
C LEU A 35 -11.86 -1.90 -14.86
N LYS A 36 -11.28 -0.94 -15.62
CA LYS A 36 -11.40 0.50 -15.31
C LYS A 36 -12.86 0.92 -15.17
N LYS A 37 -13.70 0.53 -16.14
CA LYS A 37 -15.13 0.81 -16.06
C LYS A 37 -15.78 0.21 -14.83
N SER A 38 -15.47 -1.04 -14.48
CA SER A 38 -16.03 -1.71 -13.29
C SER A 38 -15.64 -1.02 -11.98
N ILE A 39 -14.41 -0.47 -11.90
CA ILE A 39 -13.96 0.31 -10.74
C ILE A 39 -14.79 1.60 -10.62
N ILE A 40 -14.91 2.35 -11.71
CA ILE A 40 -15.67 3.61 -11.74
C ILE A 40 -17.14 3.37 -11.45
N ASP A 41 -17.76 2.37 -12.06
CA ASP A 41 -19.16 1.99 -11.83
C ASP A 41 -19.37 1.62 -10.34
N PHE A 42 -18.52 0.77 -9.77
CA PHE A 42 -18.62 0.38 -8.36
C PHE A 42 -18.56 1.59 -7.42
N VAL A 43 -17.54 2.46 -7.60
CA VAL A 43 -17.39 3.65 -6.77
C VAL A 43 -18.62 4.56 -6.91
N SER A 44 -19.08 4.80 -8.14
CA SER A 44 -20.28 5.59 -8.39
C SER A 44 -21.53 5.00 -7.69
N GLU A 45 -21.73 3.68 -7.81
CA GLU A 45 -22.89 3.00 -7.20
C GLU A 45 -22.91 3.10 -5.67
N VAL A 46 -21.75 2.96 -5.02
CA VAL A 46 -21.68 2.98 -3.55
C VAL A 46 -21.64 4.38 -2.96
N THR A 47 -21.40 5.42 -3.78
CA THR A 47 -21.33 6.81 -3.31
C THR A 47 -22.56 7.64 -3.61
N GLN A 48 -23.38 7.26 -4.59
CA GLN A 48 -24.62 7.96 -4.92
C GLN A 48 -25.72 7.63 -3.92
N LYS A 49 -26.21 8.63 -3.17
CA LYS A 49 -27.22 8.46 -2.12
C LYS A 49 -28.53 7.82 -2.61
N GLN A 50 -28.87 7.97 -3.89
CA GLN A 50 -30.07 7.41 -4.50
C GLN A 50 -29.88 5.98 -5.00
N SER A 51 -28.65 5.46 -4.99
CA SER A 51 -28.37 4.09 -5.38
C SER A 51 -28.88 3.11 -4.33
N SER A 52 -29.47 2.00 -4.78
CA SER A 52 -29.82 0.87 -3.90
C SER A 52 -28.60 0.18 -3.30
N ARG A 53 -27.39 0.52 -3.81
CA ARG A 53 -26.09 0.01 -3.34
C ARG A 53 -25.29 1.06 -2.57
N PHE A 54 -25.93 2.17 -2.18
CA PHE A 54 -25.26 3.22 -1.40
C PHE A 54 -24.66 2.66 -0.10
N VAL A 55 -23.42 3.06 0.17
CA VAL A 55 -22.71 2.75 1.41
C VAL A 55 -22.35 4.07 2.09
N PRO A 56 -22.65 4.27 3.39
CA PRO A 56 -22.27 5.49 4.10
C PRO A 56 -20.75 5.68 4.15
N PRO A 57 -20.25 6.94 4.19
CA PRO A 57 -18.79 7.20 4.18
C PRO A 57 -17.99 6.45 5.25
N GLU A 58 -18.56 6.29 6.46
CA GLU A 58 -17.93 5.57 7.57
C GLU A 58 -17.73 4.07 7.32
N ASP A 59 -18.46 3.49 6.36
CA ASP A 59 -18.33 2.09 5.93
C ASP A 59 -17.56 1.93 4.61
N ARG A 60 -17.18 3.04 3.96
CA ARG A 60 -16.36 3.02 2.73
C ARG A 60 -14.89 2.79 3.08
N ILE A 61 -14.55 1.55 3.41
CA ILE A 61 -13.20 1.16 3.78
C ILE A 61 -12.54 0.45 2.60
N ALA A 62 -11.33 0.91 2.24
CA ALA A 62 -10.49 0.27 1.25
C ALA A 62 -9.17 -0.17 1.87
N THR A 63 -8.73 -1.40 1.55
CA THR A 63 -7.46 -1.96 2.02
C THR A 63 -6.61 -2.40 0.84
N PHE A 64 -5.32 -2.13 0.93
CA PHE A 64 -4.34 -2.46 -0.09
C PHE A 64 -3.19 -3.25 0.53
N ASP A 65 -2.72 -4.26 -0.16
CA ASP A 65 -1.37 -4.73 0.07
C ASP A 65 -0.38 -3.68 -0.43
N ASN A 66 0.91 -3.83 -0.09
CA ASN A 66 1.93 -2.87 -0.44
C ASN A 66 2.90 -3.40 -1.52
N ASP A 67 3.67 -4.44 -1.18
CA ASP A 67 4.66 -5.02 -2.09
C ASP A 67 3.98 -5.70 -3.28
N GLY A 68 4.34 -5.30 -4.51
CA GLY A 68 3.68 -5.78 -5.71
C GLY A 68 2.25 -5.25 -5.92
N THR A 69 1.74 -4.41 -5.03
CA THR A 69 0.41 -3.81 -5.13
C THR A 69 0.46 -2.30 -5.28
N LEU A 70 1.21 -1.61 -4.45
CA LEU A 70 1.38 -0.15 -4.51
C LEU A 70 2.74 0.26 -5.06
N TRP A 71 3.76 -0.58 -4.87
CA TRP A 71 5.10 -0.41 -5.43
C TRP A 71 5.67 -1.72 -5.94
N SER A 72 6.75 -1.62 -6.74
CA SER A 72 7.48 -2.80 -7.24
C SER A 72 8.09 -3.59 -6.07
N GLU A 73 7.97 -4.92 -6.11
CA GLU A 73 8.50 -5.80 -5.06
C GLU A 73 9.72 -6.61 -5.48
N VAL A 74 10.25 -6.40 -6.68
CA VAL A 74 11.44 -7.10 -7.17
C VAL A 74 12.56 -6.10 -7.46
N PRO A 75 13.52 -5.94 -6.50
CA PRO A 75 13.63 -6.64 -5.23
C PRO A 75 12.67 -6.11 -4.16
N THR A 76 12.37 -6.93 -3.14
CA THR A 76 11.60 -6.47 -1.97
C THR A 76 12.37 -5.37 -1.25
N ILE A 77 11.77 -4.19 -1.13
CA ILE A 77 12.47 -2.96 -0.69
C ILE A 77 12.96 -3.09 0.75
N GLU A 78 12.15 -3.66 1.65
CA GLU A 78 12.55 -3.87 3.04
C GLU A 78 13.72 -4.85 3.18
N VAL A 79 13.84 -5.84 2.28
CA VAL A 79 15.00 -6.74 2.23
C VAL A 79 16.26 -5.95 1.83
N GLU A 80 16.16 -5.04 0.88
CA GLU A 80 17.28 -4.18 0.49
C GLU A 80 17.69 -3.21 1.62
N PHE A 81 16.73 -2.65 2.35
CA PHE A 81 17.00 -1.91 3.57
C PHE A 81 17.74 -2.77 4.61
N THR A 82 17.26 -3.99 4.86
CA THR A 82 17.92 -4.92 5.78
C THR A 82 19.35 -5.26 5.35
N LYS A 83 19.60 -5.47 4.05
CA LYS A 83 20.96 -5.67 3.51
C LYS A 83 21.83 -4.45 3.71
N ASN A 84 21.31 -3.25 3.50
CA ASN A 84 22.04 -2.00 3.74
C ASN A 84 22.45 -1.90 5.22
N ARG A 85 21.52 -2.13 6.14
CA ARG A 85 21.79 -2.16 7.59
C ARG A 85 22.82 -3.22 7.96
N LEU A 86 22.71 -4.41 7.36
CA LEU A 86 23.66 -5.49 7.58
C LEU A 86 25.07 -5.07 7.13
N GLN A 87 25.21 -4.45 5.97
CA GLN A 87 26.52 -3.97 5.49
C GLN A 87 27.15 -2.97 6.47
N GLU A 88 26.38 -2.04 7.03
CA GLU A 88 26.85 -1.10 8.04
C GLU A 88 27.28 -1.81 9.35
N ALA A 89 26.52 -2.79 9.80
CA ALA A 89 26.88 -3.59 10.97
C ALA A 89 28.17 -4.39 10.74
N LEU A 90 28.37 -4.94 9.54
CA LEU A 90 29.57 -5.68 9.17
C LEU A 90 30.82 -4.81 8.97
N LYS A 91 30.66 -3.50 8.67
CA LYS A 91 31.78 -2.54 8.73
C LYS A 91 32.31 -2.40 10.15
N LYS A 92 31.38 -2.34 11.14
CA LYS A 92 31.70 -2.24 12.57
C LYS A 92 32.27 -3.54 13.16
N ASN A 93 31.81 -4.69 12.64
CA ASN A 93 32.31 -6.02 13.06
C ASN A 93 32.69 -6.90 11.86
N PRO A 94 33.87 -6.74 11.27
CA PRO A 94 34.30 -7.48 10.09
C PRO A 94 34.36 -9.01 10.26
N ALA A 95 34.46 -9.52 11.49
CA ALA A 95 34.52 -10.95 11.76
C ALA A 95 33.22 -11.67 11.34
N LEU A 96 32.08 -10.95 11.34
CA LEU A 96 30.79 -11.49 10.92
C LEU A 96 30.66 -11.67 9.40
N LYS A 97 31.53 -11.08 8.59
CA LYS A 97 31.45 -11.11 7.10
C LYS A 97 31.48 -12.52 6.49
N LYS A 98 32.02 -13.49 7.22
CA LYS A 98 32.14 -14.88 6.76
C LYS A 98 31.17 -15.83 7.46
N GLN A 99 30.27 -15.32 8.28
CA GLN A 99 29.37 -16.13 9.08
C GLN A 99 27.96 -16.18 8.44
N GLU A 100 27.33 -17.34 8.55
CA GLU A 100 25.90 -17.46 8.26
C GLU A 100 25.09 -16.89 9.46
N PRO A 101 23.91 -16.29 9.20
CA PRO A 101 23.20 -16.20 7.92
C PRO A 101 23.55 -14.96 7.07
N TYR A 102 24.49 -14.13 7.49
CA TYR A 102 24.80 -12.83 6.87
C TYR A 102 25.34 -12.98 5.45
N VAL A 103 26.20 -13.98 5.25
CA VAL A 103 26.76 -14.29 3.92
C VAL A 103 25.66 -14.65 2.93
N SER A 104 24.73 -15.51 3.34
CA SER A 104 23.63 -15.95 2.49
C SER A 104 22.73 -14.78 2.07
N LEU A 105 22.36 -13.89 2.99
CA LEU A 105 21.55 -12.71 2.68
C LEU A 105 22.25 -11.78 1.70
N LEU A 106 23.54 -11.50 1.92
CA LEU A 106 24.33 -10.61 1.03
C LEU A 106 24.54 -11.20 -0.36
N LYS A 107 24.59 -12.52 -0.48
CA LYS A 107 24.65 -13.22 -1.78
C LYS A 107 23.31 -13.28 -2.50
N GLY A 108 22.25 -12.74 -1.92
CA GLY A 108 20.92 -12.70 -2.52
C GLY A 108 20.10 -13.99 -2.33
N VAL A 109 20.46 -14.84 -1.37
CA VAL A 109 19.59 -15.97 -0.98
C VAL A 109 18.24 -15.39 -0.55
N PRO A 110 17.13 -15.83 -1.15
CA PRO A 110 15.79 -15.35 -0.78
C PRO A 110 15.51 -15.56 0.71
N VAL A 111 14.91 -14.56 1.36
CA VAL A 111 14.56 -14.63 2.79
C VAL A 111 13.64 -15.82 3.08
N THR A 112 12.81 -16.22 2.12
CA THR A 112 11.94 -17.41 2.19
C THR A 112 12.68 -18.74 2.27
N GLN A 113 13.98 -18.77 1.95
CA GLN A 113 14.85 -19.96 2.08
C GLN A 113 15.62 -19.95 3.39
N LEU A 114 15.60 -18.86 4.15
CA LEU A 114 16.22 -18.79 5.47
C LEU A 114 15.30 -19.40 6.52
N THR A 115 15.89 -20.05 7.52
CA THR A 115 15.14 -20.52 8.68
C THR A 115 14.68 -19.34 9.55
N GLN A 116 13.63 -19.54 10.34
CA GLN A 116 13.16 -18.51 11.28
C GLN A 116 14.27 -18.05 12.22
N LYS A 117 15.13 -18.95 12.69
CA LYS A 117 16.29 -18.62 13.53
C LYS A 117 17.26 -17.68 12.81
N GLN A 118 17.56 -17.94 11.54
CA GLN A 118 18.45 -17.10 10.72
C GLN A 118 17.84 -15.72 10.48
N ILE A 119 16.55 -15.63 10.24
CA ILE A 119 15.84 -14.35 10.09
C ILE A 119 15.93 -13.54 11.38
N LEU A 120 15.62 -14.15 12.53
CA LEU A 120 15.71 -13.47 13.84
C LEU A 120 17.15 -13.03 14.16
N GLU A 121 18.17 -13.79 13.76
CA GLU A 121 19.57 -13.44 13.94
C GLU A 121 19.96 -12.22 13.09
N ILE A 122 19.50 -12.14 11.84
CA ILE A 122 19.66 -10.96 10.98
C ILE A 122 18.98 -9.75 11.60
N PHE A 123 17.72 -9.87 12.03
CA PHE A 123 16.98 -8.76 12.64
C PHE A 123 17.57 -8.33 13.98
N SER A 124 18.10 -9.26 14.78
CA SER A 124 18.82 -8.94 16.01
C SER A 124 20.00 -8.02 15.73
N LEU A 125 20.75 -8.26 14.66
CA LEU A 125 21.92 -7.46 14.29
C LEU A 125 21.55 -6.12 13.63
N THR A 126 20.45 -6.08 12.87
CA THR A 126 20.12 -4.94 12.00
C THR A 126 19.02 -4.02 12.56
N HIS A 127 18.15 -4.50 13.43
CA HIS A 127 16.96 -3.78 13.90
C HIS A 127 16.87 -3.66 15.42
N ALA A 128 17.33 -4.67 16.20
CA ALA A 128 17.15 -4.66 17.63
C ALA A 128 18.01 -3.61 18.34
N GLY A 129 17.53 -3.14 19.50
CA GLY A 129 18.19 -2.15 20.34
C GLY A 129 17.99 -0.69 19.92
N MET A 130 17.37 -0.43 18.77
CA MET A 130 17.03 0.92 18.33
C MET A 130 15.69 1.38 18.95
N SER A 131 15.59 2.66 19.28
CA SER A 131 14.29 3.27 19.53
C SER A 131 13.51 3.42 18.22
N GLU A 132 12.20 3.66 18.33
CA GLU A 132 11.37 3.90 17.15
C GLU A 132 11.89 5.11 16.34
N GLU A 133 12.31 6.19 17.01
CA GLU A 133 12.85 7.38 16.35
C GLU A 133 14.20 7.11 15.67
N GLU A 134 15.03 6.24 16.26
CA GLU A 134 16.29 5.83 15.66
C GLU A 134 16.05 5.00 14.39
N PHE A 135 15.14 4.05 14.45
CA PHE A 135 14.75 3.23 13.30
C PHE A 135 14.16 4.07 12.17
N SER A 136 13.20 4.94 12.50
CA SER A 136 12.59 5.89 11.57
C SER A 136 13.63 6.73 10.83
N ARG A 137 14.65 7.19 11.53
CA ARG A 137 15.74 7.96 10.94
C ARG A 137 16.56 7.15 9.92
N GLU A 138 16.87 5.89 10.25
CA GLU A 138 17.58 4.98 9.34
C GLU A 138 16.76 4.66 8.09
N VAL A 139 15.45 4.47 8.23
CA VAL A 139 14.54 4.23 7.10
C VAL A 139 14.50 5.45 6.18
N ARG A 140 14.32 6.65 6.73
CA ARG A 140 14.35 7.88 5.93
C ARG A 140 15.66 8.07 5.19
N GLU A 141 16.81 7.80 5.83
CA GLU A 141 18.11 7.94 5.21
C GLU A 141 18.30 6.93 4.07
N PHE A 142 17.82 5.70 4.25
CA PHE A 142 17.79 4.72 3.17
C PHE A 142 16.99 5.22 1.96
N PHE A 143 15.78 5.73 2.15
CA PHE A 143 14.94 6.21 1.05
C PHE A 143 15.50 7.45 0.34
N LYS A 144 16.33 8.26 1.01
CA LYS A 144 17.01 9.39 0.37
C LYS A 144 18.12 8.97 -0.59
N THR A 145 18.78 7.85 -0.31
CA THR A 145 20.03 7.50 -0.96
C THR A 145 19.96 6.24 -1.82
N ALA A 146 19.07 5.31 -1.48
CA ALA A 146 18.98 4.03 -2.15
C ALA A 146 18.20 4.11 -3.47
N LEU A 147 18.76 3.44 -4.49
CA LEU A 147 18.17 3.35 -5.82
C LEU A 147 17.67 1.93 -6.09
N HIS A 148 16.55 1.83 -6.75
CA HIS A 148 16.05 0.56 -7.28
C HIS A 148 17.02 0.01 -8.33
N PRO A 149 17.54 -1.22 -8.18
CA PRO A 149 18.68 -1.69 -9.00
C PRO A 149 18.36 -1.82 -10.51
N LYS A 150 17.13 -2.19 -10.87
CA LYS A 150 16.72 -2.33 -12.28
C LYS A 150 16.26 -0.97 -12.86
N LEU A 151 15.47 -0.20 -12.12
CA LEU A 151 14.88 1.05 -12.61
C LEU A 151 15.83 2.24 -12.52
N GLN A 152 16.88 2.17 -11.69
CA GLN A 152 17.86 3.25 -11.45
C GLN A 152 17.21 4.56 -11.00
N VAL A 153 16.10 4.48 -10.29
CA VAL A 153 15.38 5.59 -9.66
C VAL A 153 15.36 5.38 -8.14
N PRO A 154 15.15 6.44 -7.34
CA PRO A 154 14.85 6.28 -5.91
C PRO A 154 13.71 5.29 -5.69
N TYR A 155 13.77 4.49 -4.63
CA TYR A 155 12.69 3.53 -4.33
C TYR A 155 11.31 4.21 -4.18
N THR A 156 11.28 5.45 -3.73
CA THR A 156 10.06 6.27 -3.67
C THR A 156 9.41 6.55 -5.02
N GLN A 157 10.14 6.31 -6.13
CA GLN A 157 9.64 6.42 -7.50
C GLN A 157 9.34 5.06 -8.14
N ALA A 158 9.65 3.96 -7.47
CA ALA A 158 9.30 2.60 -7.91
C ALA A 158 7.85 2.21 -7.54
N VAL A 159 6.98 3.21 -7.47
CA VAL A 159 5.55 3.08 -7.12
C VAL A 159 4.69 2.98 -8.39
N TYR A 160 3.58 2.28 -8.31
CA TYR A 160 2.71 2.11 -9.46
C TYR A 160 1.82 3.34 -9.67
N GLN A 161 2.06 4.08 -10.75
CA GLN A 161 1.30 5.29 -11.08
C GLN A 161 -0.22 5.05 -11.13
N PRO A 162 -0.75 3.95 -11.75
CA PRO A 162 -2.17 3.68 -11.77
C PRO A 162 -2.76 3.48 -10.36
N MET A 163 -1.97 2.93 -9.44
CA MET A 163 -2.43 2.72 -8.06
C MET A 163 -2.46 4.03 -7.27
N LEU A 164 -1.53 4.97 -7.51
CA LEU A 164 -1.61 6.32 -6.94
C LEU A 164 -2.89 7.04 -7.39
N GLU A 165 -3.26 6.89 -8.64
CA GLU A 165 -4.52 7.44 -9.18
C GLU A 165 -5.74 6.79 -8.54
N LEU A 166 -5.73 5.46 -8.37
CA LEU A 166 -6.81 4.74 -7.69
C LEU A 166 -6.97 5.16 -6.24
N LEU A 167 -5.86 5.31 -5.49
CA LEU A 167 -5.89 5.82 -4.12
C LEU A 167 -6.47 7.25 -4.06
N ALA A 168 -6.05 8.13 -4.98
CA ALA A 168 -6.58 9.49 -5.06
C ALA A 168 -8.07 9.51 -5.41
N TYR A 169 -8.50 8.68 -6.36
CA TYR A 169 -9.90 8.57 -6.77
C TYR A 169 -10.79 8.06 -5.64
N LEU A 170 -10.38 7.00 -4.94
CA LEU A 170 -11.14 6.48 -3.79
C LEU A 170 -11.23 7.50 -2.66
N ARG A 171 -10.13 8.21 -2.35
CA ARG A 171 -10.12 9.26 -1.33
C ARG A 171 -11.06 10.42 -1.70
N ALA A 172 -11.06 10.86 -2.96
CA ALA A 172 -11.98 11.88 -3.45
C ALA A 172 -13.46 11.45 -3.36
N ASN A 173 -13.73 10.15 -3.28
CA ASN A 173 -15.03 9.55 -3.08
C ASN A 173 -15.28 9.10 -1.62
N GLU A 174 -14.59 9.72 -0.67
CA GLU A 174 -14.77 9.53 0.78
C GLU A 174 -14.52 8.09 1.27
N PHE A 175 -13.61 7.36 0.62
CA PHE A 175 -13.11 6.10 1.16
C PHE A 175 -11.99 6.36 2.18
N THR A 176 -12.04 5.67 3.30
CA THR A 176 -10.91 5.58 4.22
C THR A 176 -9.96 4.49 3.75
N LEU A 177 -8.71 4.88 3.49
CA LEU A 177 -7.70 4.00 2.92
C LEU A 177 -6.81 3.43 4.01
N PHE A 178 -6.53 2.13 3.94
CA PHE A 178 -5.59 1.41 4.80
C PHE A 178 -4.63 0.59 3.93
N ILE A 179 -3.39 0.46 4.41
CA ILE A 179 -2.42 -0.49 3.85
C ILE A 179 -2.30 -1.66 4.82
N SER A 180 -2.43 -2.89 4.31
CA SER A 180 -2.26 -4.13 5.09
C SER A 180 -1.19 -5.00 4.42
N SER A 181 0.02 -4.94 4.94
CA SER A 181 1.21 -5.57 4.36
C SER A 181 1.83 -6.62 5.29
N GLY A 182 2.54 -7.57 4.69
CA GLY A 182 3.44 -8.48 5.41
C GLY A 182 4.72 -7.81 5.89
N GLY A 183 5.06 -6.64 5.35
CA GLY A 183 6.21 -5.83 5.74
C GLY A 183 6.10 -5.24 7.14
N GLU A 184 7.22 -4.71 7.64
CA GLU A 184 7.31 -4.13 8.97
C GLU A 184 6.58 -2.78 9.03
N ILE A 185 5.70 -2.62 10.03
CA ILE A 185 4.77 -1.50 10.13
C ILE A 185 5.48 -0.15 10.22
N SER A 186 6.57 -0.04 11.00
CA SER A 186 7.29 1.22 11.18
C SER A 186 8.08 1.62 9.94
N PHE A 187 8.62 0.62 9.20
CA PHE A 187 9.25 0.86 7.90
C PHE A 187 8.27 1.52 6.92
N MET A 188 7.06 0.97 6.82
CA MET A 188 6.06 1.49 5.91
C MET A 188 5.48 2.84 6.34
N ARG A 189 5.33 3.09 7.64
CA ARG A 189 4.84 4.37 8.17
C ARG A 189 5.67 5.56 7.74
N GLU A 190 6.99 5.38 7.57
CA GLU A 190 7.89 6.46 7.15
C GLU A 190 7.62 6.98 5.74
N VAL A 191 7.05 6.15 4.89
CA VAL A 191 6.85 6.49 3.46
C VAL A 191 5.38 6.61 3.06
N ALA A 192 4.47 5.94 3.76
CA ALA A 192 3.07 5.82 3.36
C ALA A 192 2.36 7.18 3.21
N THR A 193 2.61 8.11 4.13
CA THR A 193 1.97 9.43 4.10
C THR A 193 2.48 10.24 2.90
N THR A 194 3.79 10.29 2.70
CA THR A 194 4.41 11.09 1.64
C THR A 194 4.15 10.51 0.25
N ILE A 195 4.22 9.18 0.10
CA ILE A 195 4.10 8.52 -1.21
C ILE A 195 2.62 8.31 -1.58
N TYR A 196 1.82 7.77 -0.64
CA TYR A 196 0.45 7.35 -0.93
C TYR A 196 -0.61 8.31 -0.39
N GLY A 197 -0.22 9.28 0.46
CA GLY A 197 -1.16 10.12 1.19
C GLY A 197 -2.02 9.31 2.18
N VAL A 198 -1.55 8.16 2.63
CA VAL A 198 -2.20 7.33 3.64
C VAL A 198 -1.62 7.67 5.01
N PRO A 199 -2.44 8.11 5.99
CA PRO A 199 -1.96 8.45 7.33
C PRO A 199 -1.24 7.26 7.99
N SER A 200 -0.18 7.53 8.77
CA SER A 200 0.64 6.49 9.42
C SER A 200 -0.16 5.55 10.33
N GLN A 201 -1.21 6.05 10.98
CA GLN A 201 -2.12 5.25 11.79
C GLN A 201 -2.98 4.27 10.97
N ASN A 202 -3.09 4.46 9.65
CA ASN A 202 -3.84 3.58 8.76
C ASN A 202 -2.96 2.47 8.15
N ILE A 203 -1.77 2.24 8.70
CA ILE A 203 -0.87 1.17 8.29
C ILE A 203 -1.04 -0.02 9.24
N ILE A 204 -1.24 -1.19 8.66
CA ILE A 204 -1.32 -2.50 9.33
C ILE A 204 -0.19 -3.33 8.77
N GLY A 205 0.72 -3.78 9.63
CA GLY A 205 1.92 -4.51 9.21
C GLY A 205 2.40 -5.51 10.26
N SER A 206 3.47 -6.19 9.95
CA SER A 206 4.20 -7.00 10.93
C SER A 206 4.93 -6.09 11.91
N TYR A 207 5.17 -6.57 13.12
CA TYR A 207 5.91 -5.79 14.11
C TYR A 207 6.65 -6.67 15.12
N PHE A 208 7.68 -6.08 15.72
CA PHE A 208 8.46 -6.69 16.78
C PHE A 208 7.87 -6.39 18.16
N VAL A 209 8.29 -7.14 19.15
CA VAL A 209 8.03 -6.80 20.55
C VAL A 209 8.90 -5.61 20.91
N ASP A 210 8.28 -4.54 21.40
CA ASP A 210 8.97 -3.39 21.96
C ASP A 210 8.98 -3.48 23.47
N LYS A 211 10.00 -2.86 24.09
CA LYS A 211 10.08 -2.64 25.53
C LYS A 211 10.26 -1.16 25.81
N LEU A 212 9.67 -0.67 26.88
CA LEU A 212 9.92 0.69 27.33
C LEU A 212 11.25 0.76 28.09
N GLU A 213 12.07 1.73 27.70
CA GLU A 213 13.33 2.08 28.37
C GLU A 213 13.35 3.58 28.66
N GLU A 214 14.00 3.97 29.77
CA GLU A 214 14.32 5.37 29.99
C GLU A 214 15.69 5.69 29.35
N ARG A 215 15.71 6.62 28.39
CA ARG A 215 16.92 7.12 27.73
C ARG A 215 16.94 8.65 27.81
N ASN A 216 17.97 9.20 28.42
CA ASN A 216 18.14 10.66 28.58
C ASN A 216 16.92 11.34 29.24
N GLY A 217 16.34 10.72 30.28
CA GLY A 217 15.18 11.24 31.01
C GLY A 217 13.84 11.16 30.25
N ARG A 218 13.76 10.38 29.15
CA ARG A 218 12.54 10.16 28.38
C ARG A 218 12.25 8.67 28.24
N LEU A 219 10.97 8.29 28.35
CA LEU A 219 10.53 6.94 28.00
C LEU A 219 10.53 6.80 26.48
N VAL A 220 11.21 5.78 25.98
CA VAL A 220 11.28 5.42 24.57
C VAL A 220 10.89 3.95 24.37
N ALA A 221 10.18 3.65 23.30
CA ALA A 221 9.97 2.28 22.86
C ALA A 221 11.23 1.79 22.15
N VAL A 222 11.78 0.69 22.62
CA VAL A 222 13.00 0.09 22.08
C VAL A 222 12.66 -1.28 21.50
N ARG A 223 13.01 -1.48 20.27
CA ARG A 223 12.77 -2.67 19.49
C ARG A 223 13.60 -3.85 19.97
N THR A 224 12.95 -5.00 20.15
CA THR A 224 13.65 -6.27 20.38
C THR A 224 13.82 -7.05 19.08
N SER A 225 14.50 -8.21 19.12
CA SER A 225 14.57 -9.14 17.98
C SER A 225 13.38 -10.11 17.92
N ALA A 226 12.46 -10.08 18.89
CA ALA A 226 11.32 -10.98 18.93
C ALA A 226 10.17 -10.46 18.07
N LEU A 227 9.72 -11.25 17.10
CA LEU A 227 8.51 -10.96 16.35
C LEU A 227 7.27 -11.10 17.23
N ALA A 228 6.44 -10.07 17.26
CA ALA A 228 5.15 -10.09 17.93
C ALA A 228 4.03 -10.56 17.00
N LEU A 229 4.07 -10.11 15.74
CA LEU A 229 3.09 -10.47 14.72
C LEU A 229 3.75 -10.49 13.33
N VAL A 230 3.39 -11.48 12.51
CA VAL A 230 3.59 -11.48 11.07
C VAL A 230 2.22 -11.30 10.41
N ASN A 231 1.99 -10.14 9.79
CA ASN A 231 0.71 -9.77 9.18
C ASN A 231 0.64 -10.26 7.72
N ASP A 232 0.77 -11.56 7.52
CA ASP A 232 0.75 -12.19 6.21
C ASP A 232 -0.30 -13.31 6.15
N LYS A 233 -0.78 -13.64 4.95
CA LYS A 233 -1.77 -14.70 4.69
C LYS A 233 -3.01 -14.56 5.57
N GLU A 234 -3.35 -15.59 6.36
CA GLU A 234 -4.51 -15.62 7.25
C GLU A 234 -4.44 -14.58 8.37
N ASN A 235 -3.27 -14.03 8.67
CA ASN A 235 -3.13 -12.96 9.66
C ASN A 235 -3.54 -11.58 9.12
N LYS A 236 -3.50 -11.34 7.79
CA LYS A 236 -3.98 -10.07 7.22
C LYS A 236 -5.43 -9.75 7.60
N PRO A 237 -6.41 -10.65 7.40
CA PRO A 237 -7.79 -10.43 7.88
C PRO A 237 -7.90 -10.16 9.38
N ILE A 238 -7.09 -10.86 10.18
CA ILE A 238 -7.07 -10.68 11.64
C ILE A 238 -6.54 -9.29 12.00
N GLY A 239 -5.44 -8.85 11.36
CA GLY A 239 -4.89 -7.51 11.51
C GLY A 239 -5.89 -6.43 11.11
N ILE A 240 -6.56 -6.58 9.97
CA ILE A 240 -7.62 -5.70 9.47
C ILE A 240 -8.76 -5.60 10.51
N LEU A 241 -9.27 -6.74 10.98
CA LEU A 241 -10.38 -6.76 11.94
C LEU A 241 -10.00 -6.09 13.26
N ARG A 242 -8.79 -6.35 13.78
CA ARG A 242 -8.32 -5.76 15.04
C ARG A 242 -8.07 -4.27 14.95
N HIS A 243 -7.58 -3.80 13.80
CA HIS A 243 -7.19 -2.41 13.61
C HIS A 243 -8.36 -1.53 13.16
N ILE A 244 -9.22 -2.04 12.26
CA ILE A 244 -10.33 -1.31 11.66
C ILE A 244 -11.67 -1.63 12.33
N GLY A 245 -11.86 -2.87 12.82
CA GLY A 245 -13.12 -3.35 13.41
C GLY A 245 -14.19 -3.72 12.40
N ARG A 246 -13.93 -3.62 11.08
CA ARG A 246 -14.90 -3.84 10.00
C ARG A 246 -14.27 -4.55 8.82
N ARG A 247 -15.11 -5.15 7.97
CA ARG A 247 -14.68 -5.68 6.67
C ARG A 247 -14.56 -4.54 5.65
N PRO A 248 -13.45 -4.45 4.92
CA PRO A 248 -13.34 -3.52 3.80
C PRO A 248 -14.35 -3.86 2.70
N ILE A 249 -14.81 -2.83 1.98
CA ILE A 249 -15.65 -3.01 0.78
C ILE A 249 -14.85 -2.92 -0.51
N PHE A 250 -13.60 -2.45 -0.45
CA PHE A 250 -12.69 -2.42 -1.58
C PHE A 250 -11.34 -2.98 -1.14
N SER A 251 -10.79 -3.95 -1.86
CA SER A 251 -9.48 -4.51 -1.49
C SER A 251 -8.67 -4.87 -2.72
N VAL A 252 -7.38 -4.57 -2.65
CA VAL A 252 -6.41 -4.89 -3.70
C VAL A 252 -5.22 -5.62 -3.11
N GLY A 253 -4.78 -6.66 -3.79
CA GLY A 253 -3.58 -7.42 -3.49
C GLY A 253 -3.00 -8.01 -4.75
N ASN A 254 -1.87 -8.68 -4.63
CA ASN A 254 -1.17 -9.27 -5.78
C ASN A 254 -1.04 -10.78 -5.70
N GLU A 255 -0.62 -11.38 -6.81
CA GLU A 255 -0.31 -12.80 -6.87
C GLU A 255 1.12 -13.06 -6.40
N ARG A 256 1.28 -13.39 -5.11
CA ARG A 256 2.57 -13.90 -4.61
C ARG A 256 2.37 -14.81 -3.39
N ASN A 257 2.74 -16.08 -3.53
CA ASN A 257 2.70 -17.07 -2.45
C ASN A 257 1.35 -17.19 -1.72
N GLY A 258 0.25 -16.82 -2.37
CA GLY A 258 -1.10 -16.81 -1.79
C GLY A 258 -1.30 -15.80 -0.67
N GLY A 259 -0.38 -14.83 -0.50
CA GLY A 259 -0.38 -13.87 0.62
C GLY A 259 -1.69 -13.09 0.77
N ASP A 260 -2.31 -12.71 -0.34
CA ASP A 260 -3.51 -11.87 -0.36
C ASP A 260 -4.83 -12.63 -0.54
N ILE A 261 -4.81 -13.94 -0.72
CA ILE A 261 -6.06 -14.72 -0.90
C ILE A 261 -7.01 -14.50 0.27
N ALA A 262 -6.52 -14.64 1.50
CA ALA A 262 -7.33 -14.48 2.71
C ALA A 262 -7.80 -13.03 2.90
N HIS A 263 -6.94 -12.05 2.60
CA HIS A 263 -7.25 -10.62 2.62
C HIS A 263 -8.42 -10.28 1.69
N LEU A 264 -8.31 -10.61 0.41
CA LEU A 264 -9.34 -10.33 -0.59
C LEU A 264 -10.63 -11.10 -0.30
N ARG A 265 -10.52 -12.36 0.14
CA ARG A 265 -11.69 -13.16 0.53
C ARG A 265 -12.40 -12.55 1.73
N PHE A 266 -11.68 -12.05 2.72
CA PHE A 266 -12.27 -11.40 3.89
C PHE A 266 -13.13 -10.18 3.49
N SER A 267 -12.65 -9.36 2.55
CA SER A 267 -13.40 -8.26 1.95
C SER A 267 -14.60 -8.77 1.13
N ARG A 268 -14.39 -9.82 0.31
CA ARG A 268 -15.44 -10.39 -0.55
C ARG A 268 -16.65 -10.92 0.22
N GLU A 269 -16.44 -11.38 1.43
CA GLU A 269 -17.47 -11.88 2.33
C GLU A 269 -18.15 -10.77 3.15
N SER A 270 -17.95 -9.49 2.81
CA SER A 270 -18.75 -8.39 3.36
C SER A 270 -20.20 -8.50 2.95
N THR A 271 -21.13 -8.13 3.84
CA THR A 271 -22.57 -8.03 3.55
C THR A 271 -22.93 -6.79 2.75
N LEU A 272 -22.03 -5.80 2.72
CA LEU A 272 -22.15 -4.60 1.91
C LEU A 272 -21.68 -4.86 0.48
N PRO A 273 -22.11 -4.03 -0.51
CA PRO A 273 -21.51 -4.05 -1.84
C PRO A 273 -20.01 -3.98 -1.76
N ASN A 274 -19.30 -4.84 -2.51
CA ASN A 274 -17.85 -4.95 -2.37
C ASN A 274 -17.15 -5.26 -3.69
N PHE A 275 -15.84 -4.96 -3.75
CA PHE A 275 -15.01 -5.08 -4.96
C PHE A 275 -13.58 -5.51 -4.59
N GLN A 276 -13.06 -6.54 -5.26
CA GLN A 276 -11.71 -7.06 -5.02
C GLN A 276 -10.93 -7.15 -6.32
N ILE A 277 -9.63 -6.78 -6.25
CA ILE A 277 -8.69 -6.86 -7.37
C ILE A 277 -7.49 -7.70 -6.95
N MET A 278 -7.16 -8.69 -7.78
CA MET A 278 -5.92 -9.46 -7.72
C MET A 278 -5.02 -9.00 -8.88
N ILE A 279 -3.86 -8.45 -8.57
CA ILE A 279 -2.88 -8.00 -9.57
C ILE A 279 -2.09 -9.21 -10.09
N ASN A 280 -2.03 -9.34 -11.41
CA ASN A 280 -1.21 -10.31 -12.14
C ASN A 280 -0.01 -9.59 -12.76
N HIS A 281 1.19 -9.97 -12.35
CA HIS A 281 2.46 -9.40 -12.81
C HIS A 281 2.93 -10.06 -14.12
N ASP A 282 2.32 -9.68 -15.22
CA ASP A 282 2.48 -10.31 -16.55
C ASP A 282 3.22 -9.44 -17.59
N ASP A 283 3.97 -8.41 -17.13
CA ASP A 283 4.64 -7.46 -18.02
C ASP A 283 6.15 -7.33 -17.80
N GLU A 284 6.90 -8.33 -18.25
CA GLU A 284 8.38 -8.32 -18.14
C GLU A 284 9.05 -7.14 -18.87
N ALA A 285 8.37 -6.53 -19.82
CA ALA A 285 8.94 -5.43 -20.59
C ALA A 285 9.02 -4.12 -19.79
N ARG A 286 8.06 -3.88 -18.90
CA ARG A 286 7.93 -2.62 -18.15
C ARG A 286 8.26 -2.75 -16.66
N GLU A 287 8.10 -3.95 -16.09
CA GLU A 287 8.46 -4.23 -14.70
C GLU A 287 8.93 -5.70 -14.55
N ALA A 288 9.08 -6.26 -13.37
CA ALA A 288 9.42 -7.67 -13.18
C ALA A 288 8.15 -8.53 -13.28
N ALA A 289 8.07 -9.39 -14.30
CA ALA A 289 7.01 -10.39 -14.36
C ALA A 289 7.34 -11.58 -13.45
N TYR A 290 6.31 -12.09 -12.79
CA TYR A 290 6.40 -13.32 -11.99
C TYR A 290 5.03 -13.98 -11.88
N SER A 291 5.03 -15.27 -11.54
CA SER A 291 3.83 -16.02 -11.27
C SER A 291 4.08 -17.04 -10.16
N GLU A 292 3.03 -17.44 -9.47
CA GLU A 292 3.09 -18.54 -8.51
C GLU A 292 3.20 -19.88 -9.21
N LYS A 293 3.94 -20.80 -8.62
CA LYS A 293 4.18 -22.14 -9.20
C LYS A 293 2.89 -22.91 -9.45
N ASP A 294 1.88 -22.74 -8.60
CA ASP A 294 0.59 -23.44 -8.63
C ASP A 294 -0.57 -22.53 -9.08
N ASN A 295 -0.30 -21.25 -9.42
CA ASN A 295 -1.30 -20.24 -9.75
C ASN A 295 -2.41 -20.09 -8.69
N ALA A 296 -2.10 -20.31 -7.41
CA ALA A 296 -3.07 -20.34 -6.32
C ALA A 296 -3.90 -19.05 -6.24
N SER A 297 -3.25 -17.87 -6.38
CA SER A 297 -3.94 -16.58 -6.32
C SER A 297 -4.90 -16.37 -7.49
N LEU A 298 -4.51 -16.70 -8.72
CA LEU A 298 -5.39 -16.60 -9.90
C LEU A 298 -6.52 -17.63 -9.84
N ALA A 299 -6.26 -18.84 -9.34
CA ALA A 299 -7.30 -19.83 -9.08
C ALA A 299 -8.30 -19.34 -8.01
N ALA A 300 -7.82 -18.70 -6.94
CA ALA A 300 -8.65 -18.09 -5.92
C ALA A 300 -9.47 -16.91 -6.49
N ALA A 301 -8.89 -16.08 -7.33
CA ALA A 301 -9.60 -15.00 -8.01
C ALA A 301 -10.79 -15.53 -8.83
N LYS A 302 -10.58 -16.60 -9.59
CA LYS A 302 -11.66 -17.28 -10.32
C LYS A 302 -12.70 -17.88 -9.38
N LYS A 303 -12.27 -18.56 -8.32
CA LYS A 303 -13.14 -19.25 -7.36
C LYS A 303 -14.03 -18.28 -6.58
N PHE A 304 -13.49 -17.16 -6.13
CA PHE A 304 -14.18 -16.20 -5.27
C PHE A 304 -14.74 -14.98 -6.03
N GLY A 305 -14.46 -14.89 -7.34
CA GLY A 305 -14.97 -13.81 -8.19
C GLY A 305 -14.24 -12.48 -8.05
N PHE A 306 -12.95 -12.49 -7.68
CA PHE A 306 -12.11 -11.30 -7.70
C PHE A 306 -11.85 -10.87 -9.15
N LYS A 307 -11.72 -9.57 -9.38
CA LYS A 307 -11.24 -9.07 -10.66
C LYS A 307 -9.74 -9.32 -10.76
N VAL A 308 -9.28 -9.79 -11.91
CA VAL A 308 -7.84 -9.90 -12.20
C VAL A 308 -7.43 -8.67 -12.98
N LEU A 309 -6.40 -7.98 -12.50
CA LEU A 309 -5.74 -6.88 -13.17
C LEU A 309 -4.49 -7.42 -13.86
N SER A 310 -4.38 -7.25 -15.17
CA SER A 310 -3.18 -7.52 -15.96
C SER A 310 -2.36 -6.23 -16.08
N ILE A 311 -1.17 -6.19 -15.52
CA ILE A 311 -0.30 -5.00 -15.68
C ILE A 311 -0.08 -4.68 -17.16
N LYS A 312 0.11 -5.72 -17.96
CA LYS A 312 0.35 -5.59 -19.40
C LYS A 312 -0.83 -4.99 -20.17
N ASN A 313 -2.05 -5.38 -19.81
CA ASN A 313 -3.23 -5.06 -20.60
C ASN A 313 -4.08 -3.93 -20.03
N ASP A 314 -4.06 -3.73 -18.69
CA ASP A 314 -4.92 -2.76 -18.01
C ASP A 314 -4.21 -1.44 -17.72
N TRP A 315 -2.87 -1.39 -17.71
CA TRP A 315 -2.11 -0.17 -17.44
C TRP A 315 -1.42 0.41 -18.69
N LYS A 316 -1.65 1.69 -18.96
CA LYS A 316 -0.94 2.46 -20.00
C LYS A 316 0.47 2.82 -19.54
N GLN A 317 0.59 3.20 -18.26
CA GLN A 317 1.84 3.61 -17.62
C GLN A 317 1.99 2.81 -16.32
N VAL A 318 3.18 2.27 -16.04
CA VAL A 318 3.43 1.51 -14.81
C VAL A 318 3.97 2.41 -13.70
N PHE A 319 5.06 3.14 -13.98
CA PHE A 319 5.72 4.01 -13.01
C PHE A 319 5.48 5.49 -13.33
N PRO A 320 5.58 6.41 -12.36
CA PRO A 320 5.49 7.85 -12.58
C PRO A 320 6.53 8.32 -13.60
N SER A 321 6.19 9.36 -14.38
CA SER A 321 7.19 10.02 -15.23
C SER A 321 8.21 10.75 -14.34
N GLN A 322 9.49 10.73 -14.71
CA GLN A 322 10.59 11.38 -13.94
C GLN A 322 10.34 12.87 -13.62
N LYS A 323 9.40 13.50 -14.31
CA LYS A 323 9.02 14.90 -14.08
C LYS A 323 7.99 15.12 -12.97
N SER A 324 7.29 14.10 -12.51
CA SER A 324 6.12 14.24 -11.64
C SER A 324 6.41 14.11 -10.15
N ILE A 325 7.59 13.64 -9.77
CA ILE A 325 7.97 13.51 -8.34
C ILE A 325 9.14 14.46 -8.07
N ALA A 326 8.81 15.71 -7.87
CA ALA A 326 9.77 16.71 -7.40
C ALA A 326 9.55 16.97 -5.90
N LYS A 327 10.58 16.67 -5.08
CA LYS A 327 11.03 17.55 -4.00
C LYS A 327 10.54 17.41 -2.56
N ASP A 328 9.90 16.36 -2.08
CA ASP A 328 9.54 16.37 -0.64
C ASP A 328 9.95 15.07 0.11
N PHE A 329 11.27 14.78 0.09
CA PHE A 329 11.91 13.88 1.07
C PHE A 329 13.11 14.55 1.74
#